data_8f6e445daf6e063e2694b619cdc845d4
#
_entry.id   8f6e445daf6e063e2694b619cdc845d4
#
_cell.length_a   1.000
_cell.length_b   1.000
_cell.length_c   1.000
_cell.angle_alpha   90.00
_cell.angle_beta   90.00
_cell.angle_gamma   90.00
#
_symmetry.space_group_name_H-M   'P 1'
#
loop_
_entity.id
_entity.type
_entity.pdbx_description
1 polymer ?
#
loop_
_entity_poly.entity_id
_entity_poly.type
_entity_poly.pdbx_seq_one_letter_code
_entity_poly.pdbx_strand_id
1 'polypeptide(L)'
;MLSQAIADYTLHRSTSDPLPSGPAPFTSSEFFKLCRPGTKPKAKNWDHHLSTECRNRLPSNLKASASSVKPGLDGAPIIPQRQISLGAGRPIPEYFPWDSLELSGKQSRGSPVDEAVVMPCTRGEDDFDFAVALNYGYAAGSPQLLRFITEHIEMIHNPPYDDWETCLTSGTTSAMDTVFRMFCDRGDWIITEEYSYPGAIEAVTPLGINILGIKMDGQGLIPEDLEAKLRSWDSAQGRKPSVMYIVPCGQNPTGATQSAERRRKIYQVAEEHDIYIIEDDPYYFLKLHSRLESGEVSPMPVDEYLRQLPPSYLSMDVSGRVVRLDATSKILAPGLRCAWMTCCSQIAEKYMNYTEVGSVAPSGFSQVAMYKLLDVTWGHDGFIRWLAFLSHQYRQRRDALVSACEKYLPPDLFTWVVPEAGMFLWLHLQSPTPRISCSSYSECSIEKEKTALLDLEERIYNRSMEKGVVISKGSWFAAEPDQLKGIKLRLTFATAPLDSFDWAVKQFADAVRSEL
;
A
#
# COMPACT_ATOMS: atom_id res chain seq x y z
N MET A 1 -18.90 14.96 10.23
CA MET A 1 -17.62 15.35 9.59
C MET A 1 -17.61 14.95 8.11
N LEU A 2 -17.80 13.67 7.77
CA LEU A 2 -17.76 13.21 6.38
C LEU A 2 -18.77 13.92 5.47
N SER A 3 -20.03 14.01 5.87
CA SER A 3 -21.09 14.64 5.08
C SER A 3 -20.79 16.11 4.76
N GLN A 4 -20.14 16.83 5.67
CA GLN A 4 -19.73 18.21 5.42
C GLN A 4 -18.60 18.27 4.40
N ALA A 5 -17.57 17.43 4.53
CA ALA A 5 -16.48 17.37 3.55
C ALA A 5 -16.98 17.02 2.14
N ILE A 6 -17.91 16.07 2.04
CA ILE A 6 -18.53 15.73 0.74
C ILE A 6 -19.30 16.91 0.16
N ALA A 7 -20.05 17.66 0.99
CA ALA A 7 -20.76 18.86 0.53
C ALA A 7 -19.79 19.95 0.05
N ASP A 8 -18.69 20.16 0.77
CA ASP A 8 -17.66 21.14 0.41
C ASP A 8 -16.98 20.75 -0.93
N TYR A 9 -16.66 19.48 -1.16
CA TYR A 9 -16.16 19.01 -2.45
C TYR A 9 -17.18 19.11 -3.57
N THR A 10 -18.46 18.83 -3.31
CA THR A 10 -19.52 19.01 -4.30
C THR A 10 -19.61 20.48 -4.75
N LEU A 11 -19.53 21.40 -3.80
CA LEU A 11 -19.50 22.83 -4.10
C LEU A 11 -18.23 23.21 -4.88
N HIS A 12 -17.06 22.74 -4.43
CA HIS A 12 -15.79 23.00 -5.12
C HIS A 12 -15.83 22.52 -6.57
N ARG A 13 -16.29 21.28 -6.82
CA ARG A 13 -16.44 20.73 -8.17
C ARG A 13 -17.37 21.56 -9.06
N SER A 14 -18.46 22.10 -8.49
CA SER A 14 -19.44 22.90 -9.24
C SER A 14 -18.93 24.29 -9.63
N THR A 15 -17.89 24.78 -8.96
CA THR A 15 -17.29 26.11 -9.19
C THR A 15 -15.91 26.04 -9.85
N SER A 16 -15.35 24.85 -10.02
CA SER A 16 -14.06 24.63 -10.67
C SER A 16 -14.19 24.61 -12.19
N ASP A 17 -13.09 24.87 -12.89
CA ASP A 17 -13.03 24.70 -14.33
C ASP A 17 -13.29 23.24 -14.73
N PRO A 18 -13.84 23.01 -15.94
CA PRO A 18 -13.99 21.66 -16.47
C PRO A 18 -12.66 20.89 -16.48
N LEU A 19 -12.73 19.59 -16.23
CA LEU A 19 -11.53 18.74 -16.30
C LEU A 19 -10.92 18.81 -17.71
N PRO A 20 -9.59 18.80 -17.81
CA PRO A 20 -8.93 18.82 -19.11
C PRO A 20 -9.31 17.57 -19.91
N SER A 21 -9.72 17.77 -21.15
CA SER A 21 -10.08 16.74 -22.11
C SER A 21 -8.90 16.38 -23.03
N GLY A 22 -8.95 15.23 -23.64
CA GLY A 22 -7.93 14.74 -24.56
C GLY A 22 -6.86 13.87 -23.89
N PRO A 23 -5.98 13.26 -24.68
CA PRO A 23 -5.01 12.28 -24.17
C PRO A 23 -3.85 12.93 -23.43
N ALA A 24 -3.48 12.36 -22.28
CA ALA A 24 -2.37 12.74 -21.42
C ALA A 24 -2.33 14.25 -21.04
N PRO A 25 -3.43 14.83 -20.57
CA PRO A 25 -3.42 16.23 -20.15
C PRO A 25 -2.61 16.37 -18.85
N PHE A 26 -1.89 17.47 -18.71
CA PHE A 26 -1.24 17.80 -17.44
C PHE A 26 -2.28 17.92 -16.33
N THR A 27 -1.97 17.32 -15.18
CA THR A 27 -2.84 17.35 -14.01
C THR A 27 -1.99 17.37 -12.74
N SER A 28 -2.44 18.11 -11.73
CA SER A 28 -1.84 18.17 -10.41
C SER A 28 -2.93 18.03 -9.35
N SER A 29 -2.62 17.44 -8.23
CA SER A 29 -3.49 17.38 -7.07
C SER A 29 -3.92 18.77 -6.58
N GLU A 30 -3.09 19.78 -6.84
CA GLU A 30 -3.39 21.19 -6.50
C GLU A 30 -4.74 21.67 -7.05
N PHE A 31 -5.16 21.16 -8.20
CA PHE A 31 -6.44 21.55 -8.83
C PHE A 31 -7.66 21.01 -8.08
N PHE A 32 -7.49 20.06 -7.18
CA PHE A 32 -8.57 19.29 -6.57
C PHE A 32 -8.66 19.45 -5.05
N LYS A 33 -7.65 20.07 -4.42
CA LYS A 33 -7.63 20.29 -2.97
C LYS A 33 -8.60 21.38 -2.54
N LEU A 34 -9.26 21.20 -1.40
CA LEU A 34 -10.01 22.27 -0.73
C LEU A 34 -9.08 23.24 0.01
N CYS A 35 -7.97 22.73 0.51
CA CYS A 35 -6.98 23.54 1.22
C CYS A 35 -6.33 24.51 0.24
N ARG A 36 -6.45 25.82 0.54
CA ARG A 36 -5.88 26.86 -0.33
C ARG A 36 -4.35 26.84 -0.29
N PRO A 37 -3.68 27.02 -1.45
CA PRO A 37 -2.23 27.14 -1.50
C PRO A 37 -1.67 28.19 -0.52
N GLY A 38 -0.56 27.86 0.13
CA GLY A 38 0.11 28.74 1.09
C GLY A 38 -0.51 28.77 2.49
N THR A 39 -1.50 27.93 2.80
CA THR A 39 -2.08 27.83 4.15
C THR A 39 -1.32 26.86 5.05
N LYS A 40 -0.56 25.91 4.48
CA LYS A 40 0.32 24.97 5.18
C LYS A 40 1.78 25.22 4.79
N PRO A 41 2.76 24.78 5.58
CA PRO A 41 4.17 24.81 5.18
C PRO A 41 4.40 23.91 3.96
N LYS A 42 5.46 24.19 3.20
CA LYS A 42 5.93 23.28 2.14
C LYS A 42 6.80 22.16 2.72
N ALA A 43 6.87 21.05 2.00
CA ALA A 43 7.82 19.99 2.27
C ALA A 43 9.28 20.49 2.23
N LYS A 44 10.16 19.79 2.95
CA LYS A 44 11.62 19.99 2.85
C LYS A 44 12.13 19.50 1.48
N ASN A 45 13.36 19.92 1.13
CA ASN A 45 14.05 19.34 -0.03
C ASN A 45 14.69 18.00 0.34
N TRP A 46 14.45 16.97 -0.48
CA TRP A 46 14.89 15.59 -0.27
C TRP A 46 15.92 15.09 -1.27
N ASP A 47 16.56 15.97 -2.04
CA ASP A 47 17.57 15.58 -3.04
C ASP A 47 18.71 14.74 -2.47
N HIS A 48 19.08 14.97 -1.21
CA HIS A 48 20.16 14.25 -0.54
C HIS A 48 19.81 12.79 -0.21
N HIS A 49 18.51 12.44 -0.18
CA HIS A 49 18.04 11.06 -0.02
C HIS A 49 17.96 10.29 -1.35
N LEU A 50 17.92 10.99 -2.47
CA LEU A 50 17.75 10.35 -3.77
C LEU A 50 19.01 9.58 -4.18
N SER A 51 18.82 8.43 -4.85
CA SER A 51 19.90 7.66 -5.46
C SER A 51 20.61 8.45 -6.56
N THR A 52 21.81 8.03 -6.91
CA THR A 52 22.56 8.59 -8.02
C THR A 52 21.80 8.45 -9.33
N GLU A 53 21.13 7.31 -9.56
CA GLU A 53 20.26 7.12 -10.73
C GLU A 53 19.13 8.15 -10.76
N CYS A 54 18.42 8.33 -9.66
CA CYS A 54 17.28 9.25 -9.58
C CYS A 54 17.70 10.71 -9.81
N ARG A 55 18.80 11.16 -9.20
CA ARG A 55 19.31 12.52 -9.41
C ARG A 55 19.70 12.79 -10.86
N ASN A 56 20.23 11.79 -11.54
CA ASN A 56 20.67 11.91 -12.95
C ASN A 56 19.54 11.69 -13.96
N ARG A 57 18.37 11.22 -13.54
CA ARG A 57 17.24 10.96 -14.42
C ARG A 57 16.56 12.27 -14.81
N LEU A 58 16.53 12.53 -16.10
CA LEU A 58 15.88 13.71 -16.68
C LEU A 58 14.44 13.39 -17.11
N PRO A 59 13.55 14.38 -17.16
CA PRO A 59 12.23 14.25 -17.77
C PRO A 59 12.32 13.77 -19.23
N SER A 60 11.30 13.05 -19.70
CA SER A 60 11.26 12.59 -21.08
C SER A 60 11.15 13.76 -22.07
N ASN A 61 12.06 13.84 -23.04
CA ASN A 61 12.03 14.87 -24.08
C ASN A 61 10.73 14.86 -24.91
N LEU A 62 10.14 13.67 -25.11
CA LEU A 62 8.86 13.52 -25.84
C LEU A 62 7.70 14.19 -25.10
N LYS A 63 7.72 14.18 -23.76
CA LYS A 63 6.67 14.80 -22.95
C LYS A 63 6.97 16.27 -22.65
N ALA A 64 8.22 16.65 -22.49
CA ALA A 64 8.61 18.05 -22.36
C ALA A 64 8.19 18.88 -23.60
N SER A 65 8.23 18.29 -24.79
CA SER A 65 7.80 18.96 -26.03
C SER A 65 6.27 19.06 -26.15
N ALA A 66 5.50 18.17 -25.51
CA ALA A 66 4.04 18.18 -25.56
C ALA A 66 3.41 19.19 -24.58
N SER A 67 4.14 19.53 -23.51
CA SER A 67 3.67 20.41 -22.43
C SER A 67 4.16 21.86 -22.56
N SER A 68 5.12 22.16 -23.46
CA SER A 68 5.72 23.49 -23.55
C SER A 68 4.90 24.44 -24.42
N VAL A 69 3.93 25.12 -23.85
CA VAL A 69 3.55 26.45 -24.35
C VAL A 69 4.75 27.35 -24.05
N LYS A 70 5.60 27.62 -25.06
CA LYS A 70 6.72 28.54 -24.88
C LYS A 70 6.15 29.96 -24.64
N PRO A 71 6.66 30.66 -23.63
CA PRO A 71 6.31 32.09 -23.50
C PRO A 71 6.76 32.82 -24.76
N GLY A 72 5.92 33.74 -25.27
CA GLY A 72 6.31 34.67 -26.29
C GLY A 72 7.45 35.58 -25.83
N LEU A 73 8.00 36.38 -26.73
CA LEU A 73 9.06 37.37 -26.45
C LEU A 73 8.70 38.37 -25.34
N ASP A 74 7.43 38.52 -25.04
CA ASP A 74 6.82 39.36 -24.03
C ASP A 74 6.34 38.59 -22.76
N GLY A 75 6.68 37.31 -22.66
CA GLY A 75 6.30 36.47 -21.50
C GLY A 75 4.86 35.97 -21.52
N ALA A 76 4.03 36.39 -22.47
CA ALA A 76 2.67 35.90 -22.62
C ALA A 76 2.65 34.53 -23.35
N PRO A 77 1.76 33.59 -22.97
CA PRO A 77 1.64 32.34 -23.69
C PRO A 77 1.13 32.55 -25.11
N ILE A 78 1.88 32.09 -26.11
CA ILE A 78 1.41 32.08 -27.50
C ILE A 78 0.42 30.95 -27.65
N ILE A 79 -0.87 31.23 -27.62
CA ILE A 79 -1.94 30.26 -27.93
C ILE A 79 -2.34 30.47 -29.40
N PRO A 80 -1.88 29.62 -30.34
CA PRO A 80 -2.31 29.76 -31.72
C PRO A 80 -3.81 29.41 -31.85
N GLN A 81 -4.52 30.13 -32.72
CA GLN A 81 -5.96 29.87 -32.98
C GLN A 81 -6.24 28.44 -33.47
N ARG A 82 -5.24 27.78 -34.02
CA ARG A 82 -5.31 26.40 -34.46
C ARG A 82 -3.95 25.73 -34.25
N GLN A 83 -3.91 24.66 -33.43
CA GLN A 83 -2.73 23.85 -33.21
C GLN A 83 -2.94 22.46 -33.81
N ILE A 84 -2.07 22.07 -34.75
CA ILE A 84 -2.03 20.73 -35.32
C ILE A 84 -0.70 20.10 -34.93
N SER A 85 -0.75 18.99 -34.20
CA SER A 85 0.45 18.28 -33.79
C SER A 85 0.88 17.30 -34.87
N LEU A 86 2.08 17.50 -35.43
CA LEU A 86 2.77 16.54 -36.30
C LEU A 86 3.97 15.90 -35.57
N GLY A 87 4.15 16.22 -34.29
CA GLY A 87 5.32 15.78 -33.51
C GLY A 87 5.07 14.52 -32.67
N ALA A 88 3.83 14.23 -32.30
CA ALA A 88 3.51 13.09 -31.45
C ALA A 88 3.06 11.88 -32.29
N GLY A 89 3.77 10.75 -32.19
CA GLY A 89 3.41 9.50 -32.85
C GLY A 89 2.30 8.76 -32.10
N ARG A 90 1.11 9.37 -31.99
CA ARG A 90 -0.07 8.77 -31.37
C ARG A 90 -0.99 8.19 -32.43
N PRO A 91 -1.51 6.94 -32.25
CA PRO A 91 -2.52 6.39 -33.14
C PRO A 91 -3.79 7.23 -33.12
N ILE A 92 -4.46 7.31 -34.26
CA ILE A 92 -5.74 8.00 -34.39
C ILE A 92 -6.82 7.17 -33.66
N PRO A 93 -7.59 7.75 -32.72
CA PRO A 93 -8.61 7.02 -31.95
C PRO A 93 -9.66 6.34 -32.83
N GLU A 94 -9.98 6.91 -33.99
CA GLU A 94 -10.95 6.35 -34.96
C GLU A 94 -10.56 4.95 -35.46
N TYR A 95 -9.27 4.58 -35.35
CA TYR A 95 -8.77 3.26 -35.77
C TYR A 95 -8.69 2.26 -34.61
N PHE A 96 -9.04 2.65 -33.40
CA PHE A 96 -9.15 1.69 -32.30
C PHE A 96 -10.35 0.78 -32.52
N PRO A 97 -10.20 -0.54 -32.31
CA PRO A 97 -11.28 -1.50 -32.60
C PRO A 97 -12.37 -1.56 -31.54
N TRP A 98 -12.36 -0.64 -30.57
CA TRP A 98 -13.27 -0.63 -29.43
C TRP A 98 -14.13 0.63 -29.43
N ASP A 99 -15.44 0.47 -29.44
CA ASP A 99 -16.38 1.60 -29.40
C ASP A 99 -16.89 1.89 -27.99
N SER A 100 -17.06 0.85 -27.18
CA SER A 100 -17.55 0.98 -25.82
C SER A 100 -17.07 -0.16 -24.93
N LEU A 101 -17.18 0.07 -23.62
CA LEU A 101 -17.03 -0.91 -22.56
C LEU A 101 -18.23 -0.80 -21.63
N GLU A 102 -18.87 -1.93 -21.33
CA GLU A 102 -19.94 -1.99 -20.34
C GLU A 102 -19.46 -2.79 -19.13
N LEU A 103 -19.52 -2.17 -17.97
CA LEU A 103 -19.17 -2.78 -16.69
C LEU A 103 -20.43 -2.97 -15.86
N SER A 104 -20.58 -4.13 -15.24
CA SER A 104 -21.62 -4.36 -14.25
C SER A 104 -20.98 -4.53 -12.88
N GLY A 105 -21.41 -3.72 -11.92
CA GLY A 105 -20.89 -3.71 -10.56
C GLY A 105 -22.01 -3.68 -9.52
N LYS A 106 -21.63 -3.79 -8.25
CA LYS A 106 -22.56 -3.67 -7.14
C LYS A 106 -22.76 -2.21 -6.78
N GLN A 107 -23.98 -1.83 -6.43
CA GLN A 107 -24.19 -0.60 -5.68
C GLN A 107 -23.43 -0.69 -4.35
N SER A 108 -22.95 0.42 -3.85
CA SER A 108 -22.33 0.47 -2.53
C SER A 108 -23.31 -0.12 -1.50
N ARG A 109 -22.86 -1.12 -0.73
CA ARG A 109 -23.74 -1.77 0.27
C ARG A 109 -24.07 -0.82 1.41
N GLY A 110 -25.32 -0.71 1.69
CA GLY A 110 -26.01 0.25 2.55
C GLY A 110 -27.29 0.73 1.86
N SER A 111 -27.43 0.46 0.56
CA SER A 111 -28.71 0.46 -0.14
C SER A 111 -29.43 -0.85 0.15
N PRO A 112 -30.75 -0.84 0.38
CA PRO A 112 -31.54 -2.06 0.60
C PRO A 112 -31.64 -2.97 -0.62
N VAL A 113 -31.03 -2.63 -1.75
CA VAL A 113 -31.14 -3.35 -3.03
C VAL A 113 -29.77 -3.85 -3.46
N ASP A 114 -29.64 -5.18 -3.58
CA ASP A 114 -28.47 -5.90 -4.13
C ASP A 114 -28.46 -5.81 -5.68
N GLU A 115 -28.93 -4.70 -6.26
CA GLU A 115 -29.02 -4.51 -7.70
C GLU A 115 -27.65 -4.22 -8.30
N ALA A 116 -27.36 -4.91 -9.40
CA ALA A 116 -26.21 -4.61 -10.22
C ALA A 116 -26.43 -3.27 -10.95
N VAL A 117 -25.44 -2.39 -10.87
CA VAL A 117 -25.41 -1.14 -11.63
C VAL A 117 -24.59 -1.37 -12.89
N VAL A 118 -25.17 -1.01 -14.03
CA VAL A 118 -24.47 -1.02 -15.32
C VAL A 118 -23.80 0.33 -15.53
N MET A 119 -22.51 0.30 -15.81
CA MET A 119 -21.64 1.46 -15.98
C MET A 119 -21.10 1.46 -17.42
N PRO A 120 -21.77 2.14 -18.36
CA PRO A 120 -21.25 2.26 -19.71
C PRO A 120 -20.07 3.22 -19.77
N CYS A 121 -19.14 2.94 -20.67
CA CYS A 121 -18.04 3.81 -21.05
C CYS A 121 -18.01 3.83 -22.58
N THR A 122 -18.33 4.96 -23.18
CA THR A 122 -18.46 5.10 -24.64
C THR A 122 -17.50 6.15 -25.18
N ARG A 123 -17.25 6.12 -26.47
CA ARG A 123 -16.53 7.19 -27.15
C ARG A 123 -17.37 8.46 -27.18
N GLY A 124 -16.71 9.60 -26.96
CA GLY A 124 -17.36 10.92 -26.98
C GLY A 124 -18.15 11.24 -25.72
N GLU A 125 -17.96 10.50 -24.62
CA GLU A 125 -18.51 10.89 -23.32
C GLU A 125 -17.83 12.15 -22.79
N ASP A 126 -18.62 13.08 -22.28
CA ASP A 126 -18.13 14.35 -21.72
C ASP A 126 -17.29 14.15 -20.45
N ASP A 127 -17.63 13.14 -19.63
CA ASP A 127 -16.96 12.86 -18.36
C ASP A 127 -15.56 12.27 -18.53
N PHE A 128 -15.48 11.10 -19.13
CA PHE A 128 -14.25 10.39 -19.40
C PHE A 128 -14.41 9.58 -20.69
N ASP A 129 -14.11 10.24 -21.80
CA ASP A 129 -14.17 9.65 -23.14
C ASP A 129 -13.36 8.35 -23.22
N PHE A 130 -14.02 7.28 -23.62
CA PHE A 130 -13.37 5.98 -23.74
C PHE A 130 -12.22 5.99 -24.77
N ALA A 131 -12.29 6.80 -25.81
CA ALA A 131 -11.20 6.98 -26.77
C ALA A 131 -9.95 7.62 -26.12
N VAL A 132 -10.15 8.51 -25.14
CA VAL A 132 -9.07 9.10 -24.33
C VAL A 132 -8.47 8.04 -23.40
N ALA A 133 -9.30 7.23 -22.74
CA ALA A 133 -8.84 6.14 -21.87
C ALA A 133 -8.02 5.09 -22.63
N LEU A 134 -8.32 4.85 -23.90
CA LEU A 134 -7.58 3.91 -24.76
C LEU A 134 -6.27 4.50 -25.32
N ASN A 135 -6.01 5.78 -25.14
CA ASN A 135 -4.79 6.45 -25.61
C ASN A 135 -3.68 6.44 -24.53
N TYR A 136 -2.50 6.95 -24.90
CA TYR A 136 -1.46 7.21 -23.90
C TYR A 136 -1.94 8.19 -22.84
N GLY A 137 -1.77 7.83 -21.55
CA GLY A 137 -2.14 8.64 -20.41
C GLY A 137 -1.02 9.54 -19.90
N TYR A 138 -1.36 10.47 -19.03
CA TYR A 138 -0.41 11.24 -18.23
C TYR A 138 0.22 10.33 -17.16
N ALA A 139 1.50 10.53 -16.86
CA ALA A 139 2.24 9.66 -15.92
C ALA A 139 1.64 9.59 -14.51
N ALA A 140 1.04 10.70 -14.05
CA ALA A 140 0.34 10.71 -12.77
C ALA A 140 -1.06 10.07 -12.82
N GLY A 141 -1.63 9.84 -14.01
CA GLY A 141 -2.96 9.27 -14.20
C GLY A 141 -3.96 10.22 -14.86
N SER A 142 -5.20 9.75 -15.05
CA SER A 142 -6.28 10.55 -15.64
C SER A 142 -6.79 11.60 -14.65
N PRO A 143 -7.15 12.80 -15.12
CA PRO A 143 -7.68 13.87 -14.25
C PRO A 143 -8.92 13.43 -13.46
N GLN A 144 -9.80 12.65 -14.11
CA GLN A 144 -11.05 12.18 -13.53
C GLN A 144 -10.82 11.34 -12.27
N LEU A 145 -9.95 10.33 -12.38
CA LEU A 145 -9.67 9.44 -11.25
C LEU A 145 -8.76 10.13 -10.22
N LEU A 146 -7.79 10.94 -10.67
CA LEU A 146 -6.92 11.71 -9.77
C LEU A 146 -7.72 12.68 -8.90
N ARG A 147 -8.74 13.34 -9.44
CA ARG A 147 -9.64 14.20 -8.67
C ARG A 147 -10.23 13.43 -7.50
N PHE A 148 -10.90 12.31 -7.77
CA PHE A 148 -11.52 11.49 -6.73
C PHE A 148 -10.52 11.03 -5.66
N ILE A 149 -9.35 10.54 -6.10
CA ILE A 149 -8.33 10.03 -5.17
C ILE A 149 -7.71 11.17 -4.36
N THR A 150 -7.44 12.34 -4.96
CA THR A 150 -6.91 13.52 -4.24
C THR A 150 -7.89 13.97 -3.15
N GLU A 151 -9.15 14.09 -3.47
CA GLU A 151 -10.21 14.43 -2.51
C GLU A 151 -10.30 13.39 -1.38
N HIS A 152 -10.22 12.10 -1.73
CA HIS A 152 -10.20 11.02 -0.74
C HIS A 152 -8.99 11.11 0.20
N ILE A 153 -7.80 11.37 -0.33
CA ILE A 153 -6.58 11.55 0.48
C ILE A 153 -6.71 12.76 1.41
N GLU A 154 -7.23 13.88 0.92
CA GLU A 154 -7.41 15.06 1.78
C GLU A 154 -8.45 14.81 2.88
N MET A 155 -9.57 14.13 2.58
CA MET A 155 -10.58 13.78 3.58
C MET A 155 -10.10 12.82 4.67
N ILE A 156 -9.26 11.83 4.30
CA ILE A 156 -8.87 10.75 5.21
C ILE A 156 -7.55 11.05 5.91
N HIS A 157 -6.56 11.56 5.19
CA HIS A 157 -5.20 11.74 5.69
C HIS A 157 -4.81 13.20 5.92
N ASN A 158 -5.35 14.12 5.13
CA ASN A 158 -5.13 15.56 5.24
C ASN A 158 -3.66 15.93 5.51
N PRO A 159 -2.72 15.68 4.60
CA PRO A 159 -1.30 15.89 4.82
C PRO A 159 -1.02 17.29 5.37
N PRO A 160 -0.18 17.46 6.41
CA PRO A 160 0.02 18.74 7.08
C PRO A 160 0.97 19.72 6.36
N TYR A 161 1.37 19.43 5.14
CA TYR A 161 2.13 20.31 4.25
C TYR A 161 1.36 20.58 2.95
N ASP A 162 1.73 21.64 2.25
CA ASP A 162 0.92 22.22 1.14
C ASP A 162 1.15 21.48 -0.18
N ASP A 163 2.40 21.23 -0.52
CA ASP A 163 2.84 20.70 -1.81
C ASP A 163 2.89 19.16 -1.89
N TRP A 164 1.84 18.50 -1.38
CA TRP A 164 1.68 17.06 -1.60
C TRP A 164 0.99 16.78 -2.94
N GLU A 165 1.37 15.67 -3.56
CA GLU A 165 0.83 15.20 -4.82
C GLU A 165 0.45 13.73 -4.73
N THR A 166 -0.57 13.34 -5.48
CA THR A 166 -0.98 11.96 -5.66
C THR A 166 -0.74 11.54 -7.10
N CYS A 167 -0.15 10.37 -7.29
CA CYS A 167 0.07 9.74 -8.59
C CYS A 167 -0.56 8.35 -8.60
N LEU A 168 -1.30 8.02 -9.66
CA LEU A 168 -1.74 6.65 -9.89
C LEU A 168 -0.54 5.77 -10.25
N THR A 169 -0.60 4.50 -9.85
CA THR A 169 0.49 3.54 -10.07
C THR A 169 -0.04 2.23 -10.65
N SER A 170 0.81 1.47 -11.33
CA SER A 170 0.47 0.13 -11.84
C SER A 170 0.44 -0.94 -10.74
N GLY A 171 -0.10 -0.59 -9.58
CA GLY A 171 -0.12 -1.36 -8.35
C GLY A 171 1.04 -0.99 -7.42
N THR A 172 0.86 -1.19 -6.11
CA THR A 172 1.87 -0.83 -5.08
C THR A 172 3.19 -1.56 -5.25
N THR A 173 3.21 -2.79 -5.73
CA THR A 173 4.45 -3.54 -5.99
C THR A 173 5.33 -2.84 -7.02
N SER A 174 4.75 -2.34 -8.12
CA SER A 174 5.50 -1.57 -9.13
C SER A 174 5.96 -0.22 -8.58
N ALA A 175 5.11 0.45 -7.80
CA ALA A 175 5.48 1.70 -7.16
C ALA A 175 6.64 1.50 -6.17
N MET A 176 6.58 0.48 -5.34
CA MET A 176 7.59 0.12 -4.35
C MET A 176 8.96 -0.15 -5.01
N ASP A 177 9.03 -0.98 -6.07
CA ASP A 177 10.28 -1.23 -6.80
C ASP A 177 10.87 0.09 -7.35
N THR A 178 10.03 0.95 -7.93
CA THR A 178 10.46 2.26 -8.42
C THR A 178 10.98 3.15 -7.27
N VAL A 179 10.25 3.20 -6.15
CA VAL A 179 10.64 4.02 -4.99
C VAL A 179 11.96 3.54 -4.39
N PHE A 180 12.21 2.23 -4.29
CA PHE A 180 13.50 1.72 -3.85
C PHE A 180 14.65 2.17 -4.76
N ARG A 181 14.47 2.14 -6.08
CA ARG A 181 15.45 2.67 -7.04
C ARG A 181 15.65 4.18 -6.94
N MET A 182 14.61 4.90 -6.56
CA MET A 182 14.70 6.36 -6.38
C MET A 182 15.56 6.75 -5.17
N PHE A 183 15.54 5.95 -4.12
CA PHE A 183 16.17 6.32 -2.85
C PHE A 183 17.46 5.56 -2.53
N CYS A 184 17.72 4.42 -3.17
CA CYS A 184 18.84 3.55 -2.80
C CYS A 184 19.77 3.30 -3.98
N ASP A 185 21.06 3.45 -3.76
CA ASP A 185 22.12 2.96 -4.61
C ASP A 185 22.54 1.53 -4.18
N ARG A 186 23.26 0.81 -5.06
CA ARG A 186 23.83 -0.49 -4.71
C ARG A 186 24.79 -0.35 -3.52
N GLY A 187 24.62 -1.19 -2.51
CA GLY A 187 25.40 -1.18 -1.28
C GLY A 187 24.79 -0.36 -0.15
N ASP A 188 23.76 0.46 -0.44
CA ASP A 188 22.99 1.13 0.60
C ASP A 188 22.20 0.14 1.47
N TRP A 189 21.70 0.63 2.59
CA TRP A 189 20.88 -0.13 3.53
C TRP A 189 19.48 0.44 3.61
N ILE A 190 18.48 -0.45 3.60
CA ILE A 190 17.08 -0.13 3.89
C ILE A 190 16.69 -0.73 5.24
N ILE A 191 15.96 0.06 6.02
CA ILE A 191 15.37 -0.39 7.29
C ILE A 191 14.03 -1.06 6.97
N THR A 192 13.74 -2.21 7.60
CA THR A 192 12.42 -2.83 7.56
C THR A 192 12.13 -3.56 8.87
N GLU A 193 10.93 -4.08 9.01
CA GLU A 193 10.53 -4.92 10.12
C GLU A 193 11.26 -6.27 10.08
N GLU A 194 11.55 -6.89 11.23
CA GLU A 194 12.23 -8.20 11.37
C GLU A 194 11.58 -9.29 10.50
N TYR A 195 10.25 -9.25 10.39
CA TYR A 195 9.48 -10.02 9.41
C TYR A 195 8.76 -9.05 8.49
N SER A 196 8.99 -9.14 7.21
CA SER A 196 8.49 -8.18 6.23
C SER A 196 7.87 -8.87 5.01
N TYR A 197 7.18 -8.11 4.19
CA TYR A 197 6.58 -8.63 2.96
C TYR A 197 7.68 -9.14 2.00
N PRO A 198 7.65 -10.43 1.58
CA PRO A 198 8.69 -11.01 0.73
C PRO A 198 8.93 -10.22 -0.55
N GLY A 199 7.87 -9.67 -1.15
CA GLY A 199 8.02 -8.87 -2.36
C GLY A 199 8.83 -7.58 -2.17
N ALA A 200 8.92 -7.02 -0.95
CA ALA A 200 9.82 -5.91 -0.65
C ALA A 200 11.27 -6.39 -0.54
N ILE A 201 11.49 -7.51 0.19
CA ILE A 201 12.81 -8.13 0.34
C ILE A 201 13.37 -8.55 -1.03
N GLU A 202 12.55 -9.23 -1.83
CA GLU A 202 12.90 -9.71 -3.16
C GLU A 202 13.10 -8.59 -4.19
N ALA A 203 12.47 -7.43 -4.00
CA ALA A 203 12.70 -6.26 -4.85
C ALA A 203 14.07 -5.61 -4.60
N VAL A 204 14.52 -5.52 -3.35
CA VAL A 204 15.78 -4.84 -2.99
C VAL A 204 17.01 -5.73 -3.12
N THR A 205 16.88 -7.03 -2.86
CA THR A 205 18.01 -7.97 -2.88
C THR A 205 18.76 -8.02 -4.24
N PRO A 206 18.08 -8.14 -5.40
CA PRO A 206 18.76 -8.14 -6.71
C PRO A 206 19.40 -6.79 -7.06
N LEU A 207 18.90 -5.70 -6.47
CA LEU A 207 19.52 -4.37 -6.62
C LEU A 207 20.82 -4.24 -5.84
N GLY A 208 21.13 -5.21 -4.97
CA GLY A 208 22.28 -5.18 -4.08
C GLY A 208 22.14 -4.18 -2.95
N ILE A 209 20.92 -3.92 -2.52
CA ILE A 209 20.57 -3.12 -1.35
C ILE A 209 20.54 -4.07 -0.14
N ASN A 210 21.19 -3.68 0.94
CA ASN A 210 21.23 -4.44 2.18
C ASN A 210 19.99 -4.15 3.03
N ILE A 211 19.64 -5.07 3.92
CA ILE A 211 18.46 -4.95 4.77
C ILE A 211 18.87 -4.91 6.24
N LEU A 212 18.33 -3.96 6.98
CA LEU A 212 18.42 -3.87 8.44
C LEU A 212 17.05 -4.17 9.04
N GLY A 213 16.87 -5.35 9.59
CA GLY A 213 15.64 -5.77 10.26
C GLY A 213 15.53 -5.15 11.65
N ILE A 214 14.38 -4.59 12.00
CA ILE A 214 14.09 -4.04 13.32
C ILE A 214 13.14 -4.98 14.06
N LYS A 215 13.44 -5.29 15.30
CA LYS A 215 12.61 -6.15 16.15
C LYS A 215 11.17 -5.69 16.19
N MET A 216 10.28 -6.66 16.35
CA MET A 216 8.84 -6.46 16.40
C MET A 216 8.23 -6.99 17.70
N ASP A 217 7.11 -6.41 18.07
CA ASP A 217 6.19 -6.93 19.09
C ASP A 217 4.74 -6.99 18.54
N GLY A 218 3.75 -7.18 19.39
CA GLY A 218 2.33 -7.21 18.98
C GLY A 218 1.82 -5.92 18.33
N GLN A 219 2.56 -4.81 18.45
CA GLN A 219 2.29 -3.54 17.79
C GLN A 219 3.25 -3.24 16.61
N GLY A 220 3.94 -4.26 16.08
CA GLY A 220 4.87 -4.10 14.96
C GLY A 220 6.24 -3.61 15.39
N LEU A 221 6.91 -2.82 14.55
CA LEU A 221 8.26 -2.32 14.74
C LEU A 221 8.45 -1.61 16.10
N ILE A 222 9.54 -1.97 16.83
CA ILE A 222 9.89 -1.43 18.15
C ILE A 222 10.77 -0.19 17.95
N PRO A 223 10.32 1.03 18.33
CA PRO A 223 11.06 2.27 18.13
C PRO A 223 12.37 2.33 18.90
N GLU A 224 12.44 1.70 20.09
CA GLU A 224 13.65 1.64 20.91
C GLU A 224 14.75 0.79 20.26
N ASP A 225 14.39 -0.30 19.54
CA ASP A 225 15.36 -1.10 18.76
C ASP A 225 15.82 -0.34 17.50
N LEU A 226 14.90 0.37 16.84
CA LEU A 226 15.23 1.27 15.72
C LEU A 226 16.25 2.33 16.14
N GLU A 227 15.94 3.06 17.19
CA GLU A 227 16.81 4.10 17.76
C GLU A 227 18.19 3.55 18.14
N ALA A 228 18.22 2.41 18.85
CA ALA A 228 19.47 1.79 19.29
C ALA A 228 20.36 1.40 18.10
N LYS A 229 19.80 0.76 17.08
CA LYS A 229 20.55 0.33 15.87
C LYS A 229 21.07 1.53 15.07
N LEU A 230 20.27 2.57 14.92
CA LEU A 230 20.66 3.79 14.20
C LEU A 230 21.72 4.59 14.96
N ARG A 231 21.65 4.63 16.29
CA ARG A 231 22.63 5.32 17.12
C ARG A 231 23.97 4.60 17.17
N SER A 232 23.94 3.26 17.18
CA SER A 232 25.14 2.41 17.21
C SER A 232 25.65 2.01 15.82
N TRP A 233 25.18 2.65 14.75
CA TRP A 233 25.54 2.29 13.38
C TRP A 233 27.05 2.38 13.16
N ASP A 234 27.64 1.26 12.71
CA ASP A 234 29.06 1.21 12.35
C ASP A 234 29.25 1.67 10.90
N SER A 235 29.94 2.79 10.71
CA SER A 235 30.25 3.34 9.38
C SER A 235 31.13 2.42 8.53
N ALA A 236 31.79 1.41 9.10
CA ALA A 236 32.52 0.39 8.35
C ALA A 236 31.59 -0.51 7.52
N GLN A 237 30.32 -0.61 7.88
CA GLN A 237 29.30 -1.32 7.11
C GLN A 237 28.77 -0.53 5.89
N GLY A 238 29.13 0.74 5.77
CA GLY A 238 28.70 1.64 4.71
C GLY A 238 27.90 2.84 5.20
N ARG A 239 27.19 3.50 4.27
CA ARG A 239 26.33 4.64 4.59
C ARG A 239 25.25 4.22 5.59
N LYS A 240 25.01 5.04 6.61
CA LYS A 240 23.92 4.84 7.56
C LYS A 240 22.58 4.73 6.81
N PRO A 241 21.71 3.76 7.16
CA PRO A 241 20.40 3.65 6.54
C PRO A 241 19.62 4.96 6.66
N SER A 242 19.04 5.40 5.55
CA SER A 242 18.25 6.65 5.48
C SER A 242 16.85 6.44 4.92
N VAL A 243 16.47 5.19 4.63
CA VAL A 243 15.16 4.82 4.10
C VAL A 243 14.58 3.68 4.92
N MET A 244 13.32 3.79 5.28
CA MET A 244 12.58 2.76 6.02
C MET A 244 11.31 2.37 5.26
N TYR A 245 11.14 1.06 5.00
CA TYR A 245 9.91 0.45 4.50
C TYR A 245 9.14 -0.21 5.63
N ILE A 246 7.88 0.14 5.79
CA ILE A 246 7.01 -0.39 6.85
C ILE A 246 5.59 -0.64 6.36
N VAL A 247 4.91 -1.63 7.00
CA VAL A 247 3.49 -1.94 6.80
C VAL A 247 2.75 -1.72 8.14
N PRO A 248 2.23 -0.51 8.41
CA PRO A 248 1.81 -0.13 9.75
C PRO A 248 0.43 -0.66 10.19
N CYS A 249 -0.42 -1.15 9.27
CA CYS A 249 -1.72 -1.75 9.58
C CYS A 249 -1.81 -3.19 9.09
N GLY A 250 -2.22 -4.11 9.97
CA GLY A 250 -2.43 -5.52 9.60
C GLY A 250 -1.21 -6.11 8.88
N GLN A 251 -0.04 -5.84 9.39
CA GLN A 251 1.28 -6.11 8.82
C GLN A 251 1.38 -7.52 8.22
N ASN A 252 1.98 -7.63 7.07
CA ASN A 252 2.28 -8.90 6.44
C ASN A 252 3.73 -9.33 6.73
N PRO A 253 3.94 -10.39 7.56
CA PRO A 253 3.02 -11.50 7.85
C PRO A 253 2.33 -11.44 9.22
N THR A 254 2.72 -10.55 10.13
CA THR A 254 2.45 -10.68 11.57
C THR A 254 1.02 -10.32 11.98
N GLY A 255 0.27 -9.60 11.14
CA GLY A 255 -1.04 -9.05 11.49
C GLY A 255 -0.96 -7.88 12.50
N ALA A 256 0.24 -7.48 12.91
CA ALA A 256 0.43 -6.38 13.85
C ALA A 256 -0.11 -5.05 13.31
N THR A 257 -0.63 -4.22 14.19
CA THR A 257 -1.11 -2.87 13.85
C THR A 257 -0.53 -1.88 14.84
N GLN A 258 0.17 -0.89 14.32
CA GLN A 258 0.81 0.15 15.12
C GLN A 258 -0.24 1.12 15.68
N SER A 259 -0.22 1.34 17.00
CA SER A 259 -1.03 2.36 17.64
C SER A 259 -0.57 3.77 17.23
N ALA A 260 -1.43 4.77 17.42
CA ALA A 260 -1.09 6.17 17.16
C ALA A 260 0.16 6.63 17.95
N GLU A 261 0.34 6.15 19.18
CA GLU A 261 1.52 6.46 20.00
C GLU A 261 2.78 5.82 19.42
N ARG A 262 2.70 4.53 19.00
CA ARG A 262 3.80 3.80 18.37
C ARG A 262 4.26 4.52 17.09
N ARG A 263 3.34 4.96 16.25
CA ARG A 263 3.64 5.70 15.02
C ARG A 263 4.34 7.02 15.31
N ARG A 264 3.88 7.80 16.31
CA ARG A 264 4.54 9.05 16.69
C ARG A 264 5.97 8.83 17.16
N LYS A 265 6.24 7.79 17.97
CA LYS A 265 7.60 7.45 18.40
C LYS A 265 8.51 7.08 17.23
N ILE A 266 8.02 6.23 16.32
CA ILE A 266 8.78 5.85 15.12
C ILE A 266 9.03 7.07 14.22
N TYR A 267 8.02 7.92 14.02
CA TYR A 267 8.17 9.15 13.23
C TYR A 267 9.18 10.11 13.88
N GLN A 268 9.18 10.23 15.20
CA GLN A 268 10.19 11.04 15.92
C GLN A 268 11.60 10.50 15.70
N VAL A 269 11.82 9.20 15.80
CA VAL A 269 13.13 8.59 15.48
C VAL A 269 13.51 8.85 14.02
N ALA A 270 12.56 8.79 13.10
CA ALA A 270 12.79 9.10 11.69
C ALA A 270 13.18 10.58 11.47
N GLU A 271 12.59 11.52 12.22
CA GLU A 271 13.00 12.94 12.22
C GLU A 271 14.41 13.13 12.77
N GLU A 272 14.73 12.50 13.91
CA GLU A 272 16.04 12.64 14.59
C GLU A 272 17.20 12.03 13.78
N HIS A 273 16.92 10.96 13.03
CA HIS A 273 17.94 10.24 12.26
C HIS A 273 17.89 10.50 10.76
N ASP A 274 17.05 11.45 10.33
CA ASP A 274 16.87 11.82 8.92
C ASP A 274 16.50 10.63 8.02
N ILE A 275 15.48 9.87 8.42
CA ILE A 275 14.96 8.71 7.70
C ILE A 275 13.78 9.12 6.82
N TYR A 276 13.78 8.70 5.56
CA TYR A 276 12.64 8.77 4.65
C TYR A 276 11.75 7.52 4.81
N ILE A 277 10.44 7.69 4.94
CA ILE A 277 9.50 6.60 5.24
C ILE A 277 8.73 6.19 3.99
N ILE A 278 8.76 4.91 3.65
CA ILE A 278 7.87 4.27 2.68
C ILE A 278 6.78 3.56 3.48
N GLU A 279 5.61 4.18 3.55
CA GLU A 279 4.42 3.67 4.22
C GLU A 279 3.60 2.84 3.23
N ASP A 280 3.77 1.51 3.21
CA ASP A 280 2.97 0.58 2.39
C ASP A 280 1.77 0.10 3.21
N ASP A 281 0.57 0.61 2.93
CA ASP A 281 -0.58 0.38 3.81
C ASP A 281 -1.82 -0.17 3.07
N PRO A 282 -1.70 -1.33 2.39
CA PRO A 282 -2.79 -1.93 1.63
C PRO A 282 -3.96 -2.42 2.50
N TYR A 283 -3.75 -2.51 3.81
CA TYR A 283 -4.72 -3.01 4.78
C TYR A 283 -5.32 -1.92 5.67
N TYR A 284 -4.99 -0.64 5.45
CA TYR A 284 -5.41 0.48 6.27
C TYR A 284 -6.92 0.49 6.55
N PHE A 285 -7.70 0.26 5.52
CA PHE A 285 -9.17 0.23 5.58
C PHE A 285 -9.75 -1.12 6.05
N LEU A 286 -8.92 -2.14 6.26
CA LEU A 286 -9.35 -3.42 6.83
C LEU A 286 -9.11 -3.46 8.34
N LYS A 287 -9.58 -2.44 9.07
CA LYS A 287 -9.56 -2.38 10.54
C LYS A 287 -10.66 -3.29 11.10
N LEU A 288 -10.28 -4.32 11.85
CA LEU A 288 -11.18 -5.43 12.22
C LEU A 288 -11.85 -5.26 13.60
N HIS A 289 -11.44 -4.26 14.36
CA HIS A 289 -11.98 -3.96 15.69
C HIS A 289 -11.91 -5.13 16.69
N SER A 290 -12.60 -5.02 17.84
CA SER A 290 -12.79 -6.11 18.79
C SER A 290 -13.55 -7.29 18.15
N ARG A 291 -13.56 -8.46 18.79
CA ARG A 291 -14.37 -9.59 18.33
C ARG A 291 -15.86 -9.22 18.25
N LEU A 292 -16.57 -9.87 17.32
CA LEU A 292 -18.02 -9.72 17.18
C LEU A 292 -18.73 -10.20 18.44
N GLU A 293 -19.65 -9.38 18.93
CA GLU A 293 -20.60 -9.82 19.95
C GLU A 293 -21.69 -10.72 19.34
N SER A 294 -22.28 -11.58 20.16
CA SER A 294 -23.37 -12.45 19.69
C SER A 294 -24.53 -11.62 19.15
N GLY A 295 -24.85 -11.78 17.86
CA GLY A 295 -25.96 -11.09 17.19
C GLY A 295 -25.57 -9.83 16.42
N GLU A 296 -24.31 -9.43 16.40
CA GLU A 296 -23.85 -8.31 15.56
C GLU A 296 -23.82 -8.76 14.08
N VAL A 297 -24.79 -8.31 13.30
CA VAL A 297 -24.95 -8.70 11.88
C VAL A 297 -24.68 -7.57 10.88
N SER A 298 -24.50 -6.35 11.35
CA SER A 298 -24.38 -5.16 10.49
C SER A 298 -23.00 -4.51 10.60
N PRO A 299 -22.52 -3.91 9.51
CA PRO A 299 -21.33 -3.07 9.57
C PRO A 299 -21.51 -1.91 10.55
N MET A 300 -20.41 -1.47 11.13
CA MET A 300 -20.35 -0.28 11.96
C MET A 300 -20.81 0.98 11.20
N PRO A 301 -21.49 1.94 11.85
CA PRO A 301 -21.78 3.24 11.22
C PRO A 301 -20.52 3.92 10.68
N VAL A 302 -20.63 4.56 9.53
CA VAL A 302 -19.49 5.14 8.78
C VAL A 302 -18.65 6.10 9.62
N ASP A 303 -19.30 7.03 10.34
CA ASP A 303 -18.58 8.00 11.18
C ASP A 303 -17.83 7.34 12.35
N GLU A 304 -18.33 6.22 12.87
CA GLU A 304 -17.66 5.45 13.89
C GLU A 304 -16.49 4.65 13.31
N TYR A 305 -16.69 4.04 12.15
CA TYR A 305 -15.63 3.35 11.41
C TYR A 305 -14.45 4.28 11.12
N LEU A 306 -14.69 5.49 10.61
CA LEU A 306 -13.65 6.47 10.32
C LEU A 306 -12.90 6.92 11.57
N ARG A 307 -13.59 7.11 12.71
CA ARG A 307 -12.95 7.49 13.97
C ARG A 307 -12.01 6.41 14.54
N GLN A 308 -12.17 5.17 14.13
CA GLN A 308 -11.33 4.06 14.59
C GLN A 308 -10.11 3.81 13.70
N LEU A 309 -10.02 4.47 12.54
CA LEU A 309 -8.82 4.40 11.71
C LEU A 309 -7.66 5.11 12.42
N PRO A 310 -6.48 4.49 12.49
CA PRO A 310 -5.31 5.13 13.09
C PRO A 310 -4.81 6.29 12.21
N PRO A 311 -4.15 7.31 12.76
CA PRO A 311 -3.48 8.31 11.93
C PRO A 311 -2.41 7.63 11.07
N SER A 312 -2.36 7.92 9.77
CA SER A 312 -1.27 7.47 8.90
C SER A 312 0.02 8.25 9.17
N TYR A 313 1.17 7.73 8.73
CA TYR A 313 2.40 8.52 8.75
C TYR A 313 2.28 9.76 7.89
N LEU A 314 1.63 9.66 6.72
CA LEU A 314 1.33 10.80 5.86
C LEU A 314 0.55 11.91 6.59
N SER A 315 -0.42 11.54 7.45
CA SER A 315 -1.22 12.52 8.21
C SER A 315 -0.44 13.22 9.34
N MET A 316 0.71 12.67 9.72
CA MET A 316 1.62 13.22 10.75
C MET A 316 2.86 13.90 10.15
N ASP A 317 3.05 13.78 8.84
CA ASP A 317 4.26 14.20 8.14
C ASP A 317 4.34 15.71 7.97
N VAL A 318 5.07 16.37 8.84
CA VAL A 318 5.28 17.83 8.78
C VAL A 318 6.42 18.26 7.87
N SER A 319 7.20 17.33 7.34
CA SER A 319 8.42 17.61 6.58
C SER A 319 8.40 17.09 5.13
N GLY A 320 7.39 16.31 4.75
CA GLY A 320 7.29 15.68 3.44
C GLY A 320 8.22 14.47 3.27
N ARG A 321 8.54 13.77 4.38
CA ARG A 321 9.43 12.58 4.40
C ARG A 321 8.70 11.25 4.21
N VAL A 322 7.42 11.26 3.88
CA VAL A 322 6.61 10.06 3.70
C VAL A 322 6.19 9.88 2.26
N VAL A 323 6.48 8.70 1.70
CA VAL A 323 5.79 8.16 0.52
C VAL A 323 4.78 7.15 1.04
N ARG A 324 3.48 7.46 0.88
CA ARG A 324 2.41 6.53 1.19
C ARG A 324 1.96 5.80 -0.07
N LEU A 325 1.84 4.48 0.01
CA LEU A 325 1.35 3.59 -1.03
C LEU A 325 0.01 2.99 -0.61
N ASP A 326 -1.05 3.30 -1.35
CA ASP A 326 -2.39 2.77 -1.14
C ASP A 326 -2.79 1.81 -2.27
N ALA A 327 -3.34 0.66 -1.91
CA ALA A 327 -3.65 -0.42 -2.85
C ALA A 327 -5.14 -0.66 -3.04
N THR A 328 -5.60 -0.74 -4.28
CA THR A 328 -6.94 -1.28 -4.58
C THR A 328 -7.02 -2.80 -4.45
N SER A 329 -5.87 -3.48 -4.44
CA SER A 329 -5.78 -4.94 -4.49
C SER A 329 -6.49 -5.66 -3.36
N LYS A 330 -6.65 -5.04 -2.19
CA LYS A 330 -7.29 -5.64 -1.00
C LYS A 330 -8.68 -5.08 -0.72
N ILE A 331 -9.03 -3.96 -1.35
CA ILE A 331 -10.30 -3.26 -1.11
C ILE A 331 -11.25 -3.25 -2.32
N LEU A 332 -10.75 -3.50 -3.52
CA LEU A 332 -11.54 -3.66 -4.73
C LEU A 332 -11.20 -4.98 -5.41
N ALA A 333 -10.13 -5.01 -6.23
CA ALA A 333 -9.69 -6.22 -6.92
C ALA A 333 -8.19 -6.16 -7.26
N PRO A 334 -7.41 -7.23 -7.01
CA PRO A 334 -5.98 -7.25 -7.31
C PRO A 334 -5.66 -7.17 -8.81
N GLY A 335 -6.55 -7.67 -9.66
CA GLY A 335 -6.40 -7.67 -11.12
C GLY A 335 -6.52 -6.30 -11.78
N LEU A 336 -7.03 -5.28 -11.10
CA LEU A 336 -7.08 -3.90 -11.60
C LEU A 336 -5.69 -3.33 -11.89
N ARG A 337 -4.66 -3.79 -11.18
CA ARG A 337 -3.29 -3.24 -11.30
C ARG A 337 -3.28 -1.72 -11.29
N CYS A 338 -4.12 -1.11 -10.48
CA CYS A 338 -4.20 0.34 -10.28
C CYS A 338 -4.22 0.62 -8.78
N ALA A 339 -3.34 1.49 -8.34
CA ALA A 339 -3.13 1.92 -6.98
C ALA A 339 -2.72 3.39 -7.00
N TRP A 340 -2.41 3.99 -5.88
CA TRP A 340 -1.87 5.35 -5.87
C TRP A 340 -0.79 5.52 -4.82
N MET A 341 0.05 6.50 -5.08
CA MET A 341 1.12 6.95 -4.22
C MET A 341 0.89 8.43 -3.87
N THR A 342 1.07 8.78 -2.60
CA THR A 342 0.98 10.18 -2.16
C THR A 342 2.26 10.57 -1.42
N CYS A 343 2.87 11.67 -1.82
CA CYS A 343 4.11 12.21 -1.25
C CYS A 343 4.27 13.71 -1.57
N CYS A 344 5.39 14.32 -1.22
CA CYS A 344 5.67 15.70 -1.62
C CYS A 344 5.90 15.80 -3.15
N SER A 345 5.60 16.97 -3.72
CA SER A 345 5.65 17.24 -5.16
C SER A 345 7.00 16.92 -5.80
N GLN A 346 8.10 17.20 -5.10
CA GLN A 346 9.45 16.86 -5.57
C GLN A 346 9.62 15.36 -5.83
N ILE A 347 9.16 14.51 -4.91
CA ILE A 347 9.27 13.06 -5.03
C ILE A 347 8.27 12.53 -6.08
N ALA A 348 7.07 13.09 -6.14
CA ALA A 348 6.09 12.76 -7.16
C ALA A 348 6.61 13.06 -8.58
N GLU A 349 7.27 14.21 -8.80
CA GLU A 349 7.91 14.54 -10.06
C GLU A 349 8.99 13.51 -10.45
N LYS A 350 9.86 13.14 -9.50
CA LYS A 350 10.88 12.12 -9.74
C LYS A 350 10.25 10.77 -10.09
N TYR A 351 9.22 10.35 -9.39
CA TYR A 351 8.47 9.12 -9.68
C TYR A 351 7.88 9.15 -11.10
N MET A 352 7.26 10.26 -11.50
CA MET A 352 6.71 10.41 -12.86
C MET A 352 7.80 10.27 -13.94
N ASN A 353 9.02 10.75 -13.71
CA ASN A 353 10.13 10.59 -14.63
C ASN A 353 10.54 9.11 -14.84
N TYR A 354 10.34 8.25 -13.84
CA TYR A 354 10.49 6.79 -13.99
C TYR A 354 9.31 6.19 -14.75
N THR A 355 8.10 6.57 -14.39
CA THR A 355 6.87 6.06 -15.00
C THR A 355 6.81 6.37 -16.49
N GLU A 356 7.19 7.58 -16.89
CA GLU A 356 7.17 8.02 -18.30
C GLU A 356 7.97 7.14 -19.26
N VAL A 357 9.08 6.59 -18.80
CA VAL A 357 9.95 5.72 -19.61
C VAL A 357 9.84 4.25 -19.25
N GLY A 358 9.10 3.91 -18.21
CA GLY A 358 8.84 2.55 -17.77
C GLY A 358 7.49 2.02 -18.27
N SER A 359 6.42 2.40 -17.60
CA SER A 359 5.05 1.94 -17.90
C SER A 359 4.19 2.98 -18.62
N VAL A 360 4.69 4.20 -18.83
CA VAL A 360 4.01 5.40 -19.35
C VAL A 360 2.93 5.92 -18.40
N ALA A 361 1.93 5.09 -18.08
CA ALA A 361 0.84 5.34 -17.14
C ALA A 361 0.19 4.01 -16.74
N PRO A 362 -0.62 3.95 -15.68
CA PRO A 362 -1.51 2.82 -15.42
C PRO A 362 -2.49 2.61 -16.58
N SER A 363 -2.98 1.36 -16.73
CA SER A 363 -3.94 0.99 -17.78
C SER A 363 -5.16 1.90 -17.80
N GLY A 364 -5.50 2.47 -18.96
CA GLY A 364 -6.69 3.30 -19.15
C GLY A 364 -7.99 2.55 -18.87
N PHE A 365 -8.08 1.25 -19.22
CA PHE A 365 -9.22 0.40 -18.84
C PHE A 365 -9.42 0.34 -17.33
N SER A 366 -8.37 0.17 -16.57
CA SER A 366 -8.44 0.14 -15.10
C SER A 366 -8.85 1.49 -14.53
N GLN A 367 -8.33 2.57 -15.10
CA GLN A 367 -8.65 3.93 -14.65
C GLN A 367 -10.11 4.28 -14.91
N VAL A 368 -10.64 3.99 -16.10
CA VAL A 368 -12.06 4.25 -16.42
C VAL A 368 -12.99 3.37 -15.60
N ALA A 369 -12.64 2.09 -15.39
CA ALA A 369 -13.42 1.19 -14.54
C ALA A 369 -13.48 1.69 -13.09
N MET A 370 -12.36 2.13 -12.54
CA MET A 370 -12.30 2.69 -11.19
C MET A 370 -13.06 4.01 -11.10
N TYR A 371 -12.91 4.90 -12.08
CA TYR A 371 -13.62 6.18 -12.10
C TYR A 371 -15.15 5.96 -12.12
N LYS A 372 -15.64 5.11 -13.03
CA LYS A 372 -17.08 4.81 -13.14
C LYS A 372 -17.63 4.18 -11.85
N LEU A 373 -16.86 3.32 -11.19
CA LEU A 373 -17.30 2.70 -9.95
C LEU A 373 -17.21 3.68 -8.77
N LEU A 374 -16.06 4.31 -8.56
CA LEU A 374 -15.76 5.06 -7.33
C LEU A 374 -16.38 6.46 -7.36
N ASP A 375 -16.22 7.20 -8.46
CA ASP A 375 -16.69 8.59 -8.53
C ASP A 375 -18.15 8.67 -9.01
N VAL A 376 -18.47 8.03 -10.15
CA VAL A 376 -19.80 8.16 -10.78
C VAL A 376 -20.86 7.37 -10.03
N THR A 377 -20.56 6.11 -9.65
CA THR A 377 -21.57 5.21 -9.09
C THR A 377 -21.67 5.34 -7.56
N TRP A 378 -20.55 5.31 -6.86
CA TRP A 378 -20.55 5.28 -5.38
C TRP A 378 -20.39 6.66 -4.75
N GLY A 379 -19.62 7.55 -5.36
CA GLY A 379 -19.15 8.75 -4.70
C GLY A 379 -18.33 8.43 -3.44
N HIS A 380 -17.89 9.46 -2.73
CA HIS A 380 -17.12 9.28 -1.49
C HIS A 380 -17.89 8.56 -0.39
N ASP A 381 -19.17 8.86 -0.20
CA ASP A 381 -20.01 8.20 0.81
C ASP A 381 -20.15 6.70 0.52
N GLY A 382 -20.45 6.34 -0.71
CA GLY A 382 -20.59 4.94 -1.11
C GLY A 382 -19.27 4.17 -1.02
N PHE A 383 -18.16 4.78 -1.36
CA PHE A 383 -16.85 4.14 -1.22
C PHE A 383 -16.51 3.86 0.24
N ILE A 384 -16.74 4.81 1.15
CA ILE A 384 -16.45 4.60 2.58
C ILE A 384 -17.40 3.56 3.19
N ARG A 385 -18.68 3.52 2.78
CA ARG A 385 -19.60 2.43 3.17
C ARG A 385 -19.11 1.06 2.70
N TRP A 386 -18.57 0.98 1.51
CA TRP A 386 -17.95 -0.24 1.00
C TRP A 386 -16.75 -0.67 1.86
N LEU A 387 -15.88 0.25 2.25
CA LEU A 387 -14.73 -0.02 3.10
C LEU A 387 -15.15 -0.52 4.49
N ALA A 388 -16.15 0.11 5.10
CA ALA A 388 -16.73 -0.34 6.37
C ALA A 388 -17.37 -1.74 6.26
N PHE A 389 -18.06 -2.01 5.15
CA PHE A 389 -18.60 -3.34 4.87
C PHE A 389 -17.48 -4.39 4.76
N LEU A 390 -16.42 -4.11 4.01
CA LEU A 390 -15.27 -5.04 3.89
C LEU A 390 -14.63 -5.31 5.26
N SER A 391 -14.40 -4.27 6.05
CA SER A 391 -13.89 -4.39 7.41
C SER A 391 -14.74 -5.39 8.23
N HIS A 392 -16.06 -5.25 8.20
CA HIS A 392 -16.98 -6.17 8.89
C HIS A 392 -16.87 -7.61 8.35
N GLN A 393 -16.82 -7.81 7.03
CA GLN A 393 -16.68 -9.14 6.43
C GLN A 393 -15.36 -9.83 6.84
N TYR A 394 -14.26 -9.10 6.80
CA TYR A 394 -12.97 -9.65 7.23
C TYR A 394 -12.89 -9.89 8.75
N ARG A 395 -13.59 -9.09 9.55
CA ARG A 395 -13.75 -9.31 11.01
C ARG A 395 -14.41 -10.67 11.28
N GLN A 396 -15.53 -10.99 10.61
CA GLN A 396 -16.19 -12.29 10.73
C GLN A 396 -15.25 -13.44 10.38
N ARG A 397 -14.47 -13.31 9.32
CA ARG A 397 -13.52 -14.33 8.87
C ARG A 397 -12.36 -14.51 9.86
N ARG A 398 -11.81 -13.41 10.38
CA ARG A 398 -10.79 -13.44 11.44
C ARG A 398 -11.32 -14.18 12.66
N ASP A 399 -12.50 -13.83 13.14
CA ASP A 399 -13.07 -14.40 14.34
C ASP A 399 -13.34 -15.91 14.20
N ALA A 400 -13.80 -16.34 13.03
CA ALA A 400 -13.98 -17.76 12.72
C ALA A 400 -12.63 -18.53 12.71
N LEU A 401 -11.58 -17.98 12.06
CA LEU A 401 -10.26 -18.60 12.06
C LEU A 401 -9.66 -18.66 13.47
N VAL A 402 -9.74 -17.57 14.24
CA VAL A 402 -9.20 -17.51 15.60
C VAL A 402 -9.94 -18.48 16.52
N SER A 403 -11.28 -18.58 16.42
CA SER A 403 -12.05 -19.56 17.18
C SER A 403 -11.68 -21.00 16.85
N ALA A 404 -11.41 -21.31 15.57
CA ALA A 404 -10.90 -22.61 15.17
C ALA A 404 -9.48 -22.88 15.73
N CYS A 405 -8.60 -21.89 15.75
CA CYS A 405 -7.27 -21.99 16.37
C CYS A 405 -7.38 -22.27 17.88
N GLU A 406 -8.21 -21.53 18.61
CA GLU A 406 -8.45 -21.76 20.03
C GLU A 406 -9.01 -23.14 20.34
N LYS A 407 -9.80 -23.71 19.44
CA LYS A 407 -10.40 -25.04 19.59
C LYS A 407 -9.45 -26.18 19.34
N TYR A 408 -8.54 -26.07 18.38
CA TYR A 408 -7.77 -27.21 17.88
C TYR A 408 -6.27 -27.13 18.14
N LEU A 409 -5.69 -25.92 18.25
CA LEU A 409 -4.25 -25.74 18.50
C LEU A 409 -3.96 -25.90 20.00
N PRO A 410 -2.96 -26.69 20.40
CA PRO A 410 -2.56 -26.79 21.79
C PRO A 410 -2.01 -25.47 22.32
N PRO A 411 -2.56 -24.93 23.44
CA PRO A 411 -2.17 -23.63 23.97
C PRO A 411 -0.74 -23.60 24.55
N ASP A 412 -0.18 -24.76 24.88
CA ASP A 412 1.20 -24.95 25.33
C ASP A 412 2.21 -24.94 24.16
N LEU A 413 1.74 -25.18 22.94
CA LEU A 413 2.58 -25.22 21.73
C LEU A 413 2.47 -23.95 20.89
N PHE A 414 1.35 -23.25 20.93
CA PHE A 414 1.12 -22.09 20.07
C PHE A 414 0.73 -20.84 20.85
N THR A 415 1.32 -19.72 20.42
CA THR A 415 0.87 -18.40 20.84
C THR A 415 0.66 -17.51 19.62
N TRP A 416 -0.29 -16.57 19.73
CA TRP A 416 -0.56 -15.57 18.73
C TRP A 416 -1.19 -14.31 19.35
N VAL A 417 -1.10 -13.21 18.62
CA VAL A 417 -1.88 -12.01 18.91
C VAL A 417 -3.04 -11.96 17.93
N VAL A 418 -4.25 -11.67 18.43
CA VAL A 418 -5.42 -11.53 17.56
C VAL A 418 -5.25 -10.25 16.72
N PRO A 419 -5.24 -10.35 15.38
CA PRO A 419 -4.98 -9.18 14.54
C PRO A 419 -6.16 -8.19 14.58
N GLU A 420 -5.82 -6.90 14.68
CA GLU A 420 -6.79 -5.80 14.68
C GLU A 420 -7.04 -5.20 13.28
N ALA A 421 -6.29 -5.63 12.29
CA ALA A 421 -6.44 -5.24 10.89
C ALA A 421 -5.86 -6.30 9.95
N GLY A 422 -6.10 -6.15 8.66
CA GLY A 422 -5.47 -6.96 7.62
C GLY A 422 -6.11 -8.32 7.40
N MET A 423 -5.28 -9.31 7.05
CA MET A 423 -5.72 -10.59 6.50
C MET A 423 -4.99 -11.80 7.11
N PHE A 424 -4.11 -11.58 8.11
CA PHE A 424 -3.15 -12.59 8.54
C PHE A 424 -3.22 -12.87 10.03
N LEU A 425 -3.02 -14.12 10.39
CA LEU A 425 -2.78 -14.59 11.74
C LEU A 425 -1.38 -15.19 11.81
N TRP A 426 -0.56 -14.70 12.74
CA TRP A 426 0.82 -15.10 12.93
C TRP A 426 0.96 -15.99 14.14
N LEU A 427 1.27 -17.25 13.90
CA LEU A 427 1.42 -18.26 14.94
C LEU A 427 2.90 -18.40 15.32
N HIS A 428 3.16 -18.43 16.61
CA HIS A 428 4.45 -18.78 17.18
C HIS A 428 4.39 -20.19 17.71
N LEU A 429 5.17 -21.09 17.15
CA LEU A 429 5.34 -22.44 17.68
C LEU A 429 6.40 -22.42 18.78
N GLN A 430 5.98 -22.72 20.01
CA GLN A 430 6.87 -22.93 21.13
C GLN A 430 7.46 -24.34 21.00
N SER A 431 8.63 -24.44 20.39
CA SER A 431 9.27 -25.73 20.17
C SER A 431 9.68 -26.36 21.51
N PRO A 432 9.36 -27.65 21.74
CA PRO A 432 9.88 -28.42 22.85
C PRO A 432 11.34 -28.83 22.65
N THR A 433 12.08 -28.24 21.71
CA THR A 433 13.51 -28.55 21.59
C THR A 433 14.17 -28.33 22.93
N PRO A 434 14.81 -29.39 23.49
CA PRO A 434 15.58 -29.21 24.71
C PRO A 434 16.57 -28.06 24.45
N ARG A 435 16.55 -27.03 25.31
CA ARG A 435 17.69 -26.11 25.37
C ARG A 435 18.90 -27.01 25.54
N ILE A 436 19.68 -27.22 24.48
CA ILE A 436 20.96 -27.89 24.59
C ILE A 436 21.74 -27.02 25.58
N SER A 437 21.83 -27.50 26.80
CA SER A 437 22.58 -26.85 27.87
C SER A 437 24.07 -26.99 27.54
N CYS A 438 24.52 -26.31 26.50
CA CYS A 438 25.92 -26.18 26.17
C CYS A 438 26.47 -24.95 26.88
N SER A 439 27.37 -25.17 27.80
CA SER A 439 28.13 -24.16 28.54
C SER A 439 29.14 -23.38 27.68
N SER A 440 29.10 -23.53 26.34
CA SER A 440 29.88 -22.73 25.39
C SER A 440 29.05 -22.52 24.11
N TYR A 441 28.58 -21.29 23.90
CA TYR A 441 27.99 -20.85 22.63
C TYR A 441 29.14 -20.76 21.60
N SER A 442 29.28 -21.80 20.77
CA SER A 442 30.11 -21.73 19.57
C SER A 442 29.20 -21.40 18.36
N GLU A 443 29.70 -20.67 17.36
CA GLU A 443 29.00 -20.37 16.08
C GLU A 443 28.44 -21.67 15.45
N CYS A 444 29.15 -22.78 15.59
CA CYS A 444 28.72 -24.11 15.13
C CYS A 444 27.43 -24.63 15.83
N SER A 445 27.13 -24.21 17.06
CA SER A 445 25.90 -24.61 17.76
C SER A 445 24.70 -23.79 17.31
N ILE A 446 24.88 -22.52 16.99
CA ILE A 446 23.83 -21.62 16.50
C ILE A 446 23.37 -22.06 15.10
N GLU A 447 24.31 -22.38 14.20
CA GLU A 447 24.00 -22.84 12.84
C GLU A 447 23.25 -24.19 12.83
N LYS A 448 23.62 -25.12 13.73
CA LYS A 448 22.90 -26.39 13.89
C LYS A 448 21.48 -26.21 14.42
N GLU A 449 21.29 -25.31 15.38
CA GLU A 449 19.97 -25.00 15.93
C GLU A 449 19.08 -24.38 14.84
N LYS A 450 19.60 -23.41 14.09
CA LYS A 450 18.91 -22.80 12.94
C LYS A 450 18.50 -23.84 11.91
N THR A 451 19.44 -24.73 11.51
CA THR A 451 19.15 -25.80 10.54
C THR A 451 18.02 -26.72 11.05
N ALA A 452 18.07 -27.12 12.33
CA ALA A 452 17.04 -27.96 12.93
C ALA A 452 15.66 -27.28 12.97
N LEU A 453 15.62 -25.97 13.21
CA LEU A 453 14.37 -25.17 13.18
C LEU A 453 13.79 -25.11 11.76
N LEU A 454 14.62 -24.84 10.76
CA LEU A 454 14.19 -24.80 9.36
C LEU A 454 13.73 -26.17 8.86
N ASP A 455 14.40 -27.25 9.23
CA ASP A 455 14.00 -28.62 8.91
C ASP A 455 12.64 -28.98 9.53
N LEU A 456 12.40 -28.58 10.77
CA LEU A 456 11.11 -28.81 11.43
C LEU A 456 10.01 -27.97 10.80
N GLU A 457 10.28 -26.70 10.49
CA GLU A 457 9.33 -25.84 9.77
C GLU A 457 8.95 -26.43 8.41
N GLU A 458 9.94 -26.96 7.67
CA GLU A 458 9.74 -27.60 6.37
C GLU A 458 8.87 -28.87 6.50
N ARG A 459 9.15 -29.74 7.49
CA ARG A 459 8.35 -30.94 7.72
C ARG A 459 6.90 -30.60 8.08
N ILE A 460 6.68 -29.61 8.97
CA ILE A 460 5.33 -29.14 9.33
C ILE A 460 4.61 -28.62 8.09
N TYR A 461 5.28 -27.83 7.26
CA TYR A 461 4.72 -27.28 6.03
C TYR A 461 4.28 -28.39 5.06
N ASN A 462 5.19 -29.36 4.78
CA ASN A 462 4.92 -30.47 3.88
C ASN A 462 3.80 -31.38 4.41
N ARG A 463 3.82 -31.68 5.72
CA ARG A 463 2.78 -32.47 6.36
C ARG A 463 1.41 -31.79 6.32
N SER A 464 1.38 -30.46 6.47
CA SER A 464 0.15 -29.68 6.34
C SER A 464 -0.41 -29.76 4.91
N MET A 465 0.45 -29.66 3.90
CA MET A 465 0.05 -29.81 2.49
C MET A 465 -0.48 -31.22 2.18
N GLU A 466 0.16 -32.28 2.70
CA GLU A 466 -0.33 -33.65 2.57
C GLU A 466 -1.74 -33.84 3.17
N LYS A 467 -2.06 -33.09 4.23
CA LYS A 467 -3.39 -33.06 4.84
C LYS A 467 -4.37 -32.09 4.17
N GLY A 468 -3.99 -31.47 3.05
CA GLY A 468 -4.82 -30.57 2.26
C GLY A 468 -4.88 -29.14 2.76
N VAL A 469 -3.95 -28.71 3.62
CA VAL A 469 -3.90 -27.36 4.17
C VAL A 469 -2.61 -26.65 3.76
N VAL A 470 -2.74 -25.55 3.03
CA VAL A 470 -1.62 -24.70 2.63
C VAL A 470 -1.45 -23.56 3.63
N ILE A 471 -0.29 -23.48 4.25
CA ILE A 471 0.14 -22.41 5.16
C ILE A 471 1.34 -21.66 4.56
N SER A 472 1.84 -20.62 5.22
CA SER A 472 3.13 -20.02 4.83
C SER A 472 4.16 -20.19 5.93
N LYS A 473 5.39 -20.53 5.55
CA LYS A 473 6.53 -20.62 6.47
C LYS A 473 6.95 -19.23 6.92
N GLY A 474 7.29 -19.06 8.19
CA GLY A 474 7.75 -17.79 8.74
C GLY A 474 9.10 -17.38 8.19
N SER A 475 9.96 -18.34 7.89
CA SER A 475 11.27 -18.11 7.29
C SER A 475 11.23 -17.33 5.97
N TRP A 476 10.13 -17.44 5.20
CA TRP A 476 9.98 -16.68 3.95
C TRP A 476 9.86 -15.15 4.14
N PHE A 477 9.54 -14.72 5.35
CA PHE A 477 9.31 -13.30 5.66
C PHE A 477 10.46 -12.67 6.43
N ALA A 478 11.48 -13.44 6.80
CA ALA A 478 12.59 -12.93 7.58
C ALA A 478 13.42 -11.92 6.77
N ALA A 479 13.54 -10.70 7.30
CA ALA A 479 14.36 -9.65 6.72
C ALA A 479 15.86 -10.04 6.73
N GLU A 480 16.28 -10.70 7.80
CA GLU A 480 17.63 -11.21 7.99
C GLU A 480 17.56 -12.72 8.30
N PRO A 481 17.61 -13.59 7.28
CA PRO A 481 17.42 -15.05 7.46
C PRO A 481 18.39 -15.70 8.46
N ASP A 482 19.55 -15.07 8.68
CA ASP A 482 20.54 -15.56 9.63
C ASP A 482 20.19 -15.29 11.10
N GLN A 483 19.23 -14.42 11.36
CA GLN A 483 18.78 -14.04 12.70
C GLN A 483 17.47 -14.71 13.14
N LEU A 484 16.99 -15.73 12.40
CA LEU A 484 15.76 -16.45 12.71
C LEU A 484 15.76 -17.03 14.12
N LYS A 485 14.66 -16.79 14.86
CA LYS A 485 14.46 -17.29 16.22
C LYS A 485 13.11 -18.01 16.32
N GLY A 486 13.15 -19.33 16.55
CA GLY A 486 11.96 -20.15 16.68
C GLY A 486 11.16 -20.26 15.36
N ILE A 487 10.14 -21.09 15.38
CA ILE A 487 9.28 -21.35 14.21
C ILE A 487 8.07 -20.42 14.25
N LYS A 488 7.84 -19.75 13.13
CA LYS A 488 6.69 -18.90 12.91
C LYS A 488 5.92 -19.43 11.70
N LEU A 489 4.60 -19.30 11.74
CA LEU A 489 3.74 -19.76 10.64
C LEU A 489 2.66 -18.71 10.38
N ARG A 490 2.42 -18.40 9.11
CA ARG A 490 1.35 -17.47 8.75
C ARG A 490 0.13 -18.23 8.23
N LEU A 491 -1.01 -17.99 8.86
CA LEU A 491 -2.32 -18.31 8.32
C LEU A 491 -2.97 -17.06 7.71
N THR A 492 -3.90 -17.27 6.79
CA THR A 492 -4.73 -16.17 6.24
C THR A 492 -6.20 -16.52 6.37
N PHE A 493 -7.01 -15.55 6.74
CA PHE A 493 -8.48 -15.68 6.74
C PHE A 493 -9.12 -15.06 5.48
N ALA A 494 -8.30 -14.71 4.44
CA ALA A 494 -8.79 -13.94 3.31
C ALA A 494 -9.63 -14.75 2.31
N THR A 495 -9.20 -15.95 1.91
CA THR A 495 -9.72 -16.62 0.72
C THR A 495 -10.51 -17.91 0.97
N ALA A 496 -10.13 -18.69 1.99
CA ALA A 496 -10.78 -19.97 2.26
C ALA A 496 -12.29 -19.78 2.59
N PRO A 497 -13.18 -20.70 2.20
CA PRO A 497 -14.57 -20.67 2.64
C PRO A 497 -14.69 -20.57 4.17
N LEU A 498 -15.65 -19.80 4.66
CA LEU A 498 -15.78 -19.53 6.10
C LEU A 498 -16.00 -20.81 6.92
N ASP A 499 -16.79 -21.72 6.41
CA ASP A 499 -17.13 -23.03 6.99
C ASP A 499 -15.98 -24.05 6.95
N SER A 500 -14.93 -23.76 6.19
CA SER A 500 -13.76 -24.65 6.08
C SER A 500 -12.72 -24.46 7.18
N PHE A 501 -12.77 -23.39 7.97
CA PHE A 501 -11.72 -23.07 8.95
C PHE A 501 -11.59 -24.12 10.05
N ASP A 502 -12.70 -24.62 10.58
CA ASP A 502 -12.68 -25.68 11.60
C ASP A 502 -11.96 -26.94 11.11
N TRP A 503 -12.29 -27.37 9.88
CA TRP A 503 -11.65 -28.52 9.27
C TRP A 503 -10.16 -28.25 9.00
N ALA A 504 -9.83 -27.11 8.40
CA ALA A 504 -8.47 -26.78 8.01
C ALA A 504 -7.54 -26.68 9.22
N VAL A 505 -7.97 -25.97 10.28
CA VAL A 505 -7.16 -25.82 11.50
C VAL A 505 -7.01 -27.15 12.23
N LYS A 506 -8.02 -28.02 12.22
CA LYS A 506 -7.90 -29.38 12.77
C LYS A 506 -6.85 -30.20 12.02
N GLN A 507 -6.88 -30.20 10.66
CA GLN A 507 -5.88 -30.91 9.84
C GLN A 507 -4.47 -30.35 10.08
N PHE A 508 -4.34 -29.04 10.19
CA PHE A 508 -3.07 -28.38 10.50
C PHE A 508 -2.56 -28.77 11.90
N ALA A 509 -3.42 -28.78 12.93
CA ALA A 509 -3.05 -29.21 14.26
C ALA A 509 -2.56 -30.68 14.30
N ASP A 510 -3.23 -31.56 13.55
CA ASP A 510 -2.84 -32.97 13.42
C ASP A 510 -1.52 -33.13 12.63
N ALA A 511 -1.25 -32.26 11.66
CA ALA A 511 0.04 -32.20 10.98
C ALA A 511 1.17 -31.82 11.94
N VAL A 512 0.99 -30.78 12.73
CA VAL A 512 1.99 -30.34 13.71
C VAL A 512 2.27 -31.43 14.75
N ARG A 513 1.21 -32.02 15.34
CA ARG A 513 1.37 -33.10 16.34
C ARG A 513 2.14 -34.33 15.80
N SER A 514 2.07 -34.59 14.50
CA SER A 514 2.78 -35.72 13.90
C SER A 514 4.28 -35.45 13.69
N GLU A 515 4.72 -34.22 13.75
CA GLU A 515 6.11 -33.82 13.51
C GLU A 515 6.86 -33.40 14.80
N LEU A 516 6.14 -33.21 15.91
CA LEU A 516 6.69 -32.95 17.23
C LEU A 516 6.83 -34.23 18.05
#